data_25342631c28140ae1a47e3a1703ca8a1
#
_entry.id   25342631c28140ae1a47e3a1703ca8a1
#
_cell.length_a   1.000
_cell.length_b   1.000
_cell.length_c   1.000
_cell.angle_alpha   90.00
_cell.angle_beta   90.00
_cell.angle_gamma   90.00
#
_symmetry.space_group_name_H-M   'P 1'
#
loop_
_entity.id
_entity.type
_entity.pdbx_description
1 polymer ?
#
loop_
_entity_poly.entity_id
_entity_poly.type
_entity_poly.pdbx_seq_one_letter_code
_entity_poly.pdbx_strand_id
1 'polypeptide(L)'
;MGLFDMFKGDKTRNESGMEPHFAFATSLLYMMGADGEYDNEELGHLLSVLGGKNKGGTVYVGGNNDDLLEKAIKYVRKNSLDDFLREASPSLTDAQKMCILVNLIDSSLSDGEAEREEQVMFGKFLNAFGISEERFKPFFEVIVLKNDRSVFTNDNHPKNRLAKVELTKV
;
A
#
# COMPACT_ATOMS: atom_id res chain seq x y z
N MET A 1 -17.75 -21.61 0.33
CA MET A 1 -17.27 -20.23 0.14
C MET A 1 -16.05 -20.28 -0.75
N GLY A 2 -16.14 -19.74 -1.95
CA GLY A 2 -15.00 -19.73 -2.89
C GLY A 2 -14.06 -18.59 -2.56
N LEU A 3 -12.77 -18.74 -2.91
CA LEU A 3 -11.73 -17.72 -2.71
C LEU A 3 -12.13 -16.32 -3.26
N PHE A 4 -12.94 -16.31 -4.32
CA PHE A 4 -13.41 -15.09 -4.98
C PHE A 4 -14.65 -14.44 -4.34
N ASP A 5 -15.36 -15.13 -3.43
CA ASP A 5 -16.49 -14.54 -2.71
C ASP A 5 -16.04 -13.51 -1.67
N MET A 6 -14.77 -13.54 -1.28
CA MET A 6 -14.16 -12.56 -0.36
C MET A 6 -13.99 -11.17 -0.99
N PHE A 7 -14.08 -11.04 -2.32
CA PHE A 7 -13.93 -9.77 -3.03
C PHE A 7 -15.24 -8.98 -3.23
N LYS A 8 -16.37 -9.50 -2.78
CA LYS A 8 -17.63 -8.75 -2.78
C LYS A 8 -17.68 -7.83 -1.56
N GLY A 9 -17.14 -6.62 -1.73
CA GLY A 9 -17.14 -5.59 -0.69
C GLY A 9 -18.55 -5.11 -0.35
N ASP A 10 -18.84 -5.05 0.93
CA ASP A 10 -20.05 -4.48 1.50
C ASP A 10 -19.99 -2.94 1.43
N LYS A 11 -21.03 -2.30 0.88
CA LYS A 11 -21.12 -0.84 0.71
C LYS A 11 -21.64 -0.20 1.99
N THR A 12 -20.84 -0.13 3.04
CA THR A 12 -21.17 0.70 4.20
C THR A 12 -20.46 2.05 4.08
N ARG A 13 -21.24 3.12 3.83
CA ARG A 13 -20.81 4.52 3.90
C ARG A 13 -20.66 4.93 5.37
N ASN A 14 -19.49 5.37 5.78
CA ASN A 14 -19.32 6.13 7.02
C ASN A 14 -19.66 7.61 6.75
N GLU A 15 -20.66 8.15 7.46
CA GLU A 15 -21.20 9.50 7.23
C GLU A 15 -20.46 10.63 7.97
N SER A 16 -19.39 10.34 8.73
CA SER A 16 -18.66 11.37 9.48
C SER A 16 -17.17 11.05 9.60
N GLY A 17 -16.38 11.52 8.66
CA GLY A 17 -14.94 11.34 8.68
C GLY A 17 -14.29 11.51 7.31
N MET A 18 -12.97 11.36 7.26
CA MET A 18 -12.21 11.36 6.01
C MET A 18 -12.67 10.20 5.12
N GLU A 19 -12.94 10.48 3.83
CA GLU A 19 -13.33 9.43 2.89
C GLU A 19 -12.19 8.41 2.71
N PRO A 20 -12.47 7.09 2.77
CA PRO A 20 -11.43 6.07 2.68
C PRO A 20 -10.56 6.13 1.44
N HIS A 21 -11.13 6.48 0.29
CA HIS A 21 -10.38 6.63 -0.96
C HIS A 21 -9.43 7.83 -0.92
N PHE A 22 -9.87 8.93 -0.31
CA PHE A 22 -9.03 10.09 -0.10
C PHE A 22 -7.89 9.77 0.87
N ALA A 23 -8.19 9.05 1.96
CA ALA A 23 -7.17 8.58 2.89
C ALA A 23 -6.15 7.66 2.21
N PHE A 24 -6.59 6.76 1.33
CA PHE A 24 -5.72 5.87 0.57
C PHE A 24 -4.76 6.65 -0.34
N ALA A 25 -5.29 7.53 -1.21
CA ALA A 25 -4.48 8.34 -2.12
C ALA A 25 -3.50 9.26 -1.36
N THR A 26 -3.96 9.87 -0.27
CA THR A 26 -3.15 10.76 0.58
C THR A 26 -2.03 9.98 1.28
N SER A 27 -2.30 8.76 1.73
CA SER A 27 -1.27 7.89 2.35
C SER A 27 -0.13 7.58 1.38
N LEU A 28 -0.46 7.23 0.14
CA LEU A 28 0.53 6.96 -0.90
C LEU A 28 1.37 8.21 -1.22
N LEU A 29 0.73 9.38 -1.31
CA LEU A 29 1.44 10.64 -1.54
C LEU A 29 2.41 10.99 -0.40
N TYR A 30 2.05 10.75 0.85
CA TYR A 30 3.00 10.95 1.95
C TYR A 30 4.19 10.00 1.84
N MET A 31 3.97 8.74 1.47
CA MET A 31 5.06 7.77 1.33
C MET A 31 6.00 8.14 0.18
N MET A 32 5.45 8.45 -0.99
CA MET A 32 6.20 8.85 -2.18
C MET A 32 7.02 10.14 -1.95
N GLY A 33 6.44 11.11 -1.24
CA GLY A 33 7.13 12.36 -0.90
C GLY A 33 7.91 12.31 0.41
N ALA A 34 8.32 11.13 0.88
CA ALA A 34 9.08 10.99 2.11
C ALA A 34 10.44 11.71 2.05
N ASP A 35 11.04 11.78 0.87
CA ASP A 35 12.26 12.53 0.56
C ASP A 35 12.02 14.03 0.24
N GLY A 36 10.74 14.45 0.10
CA GLY A 36 10.31 15.83 -0.14
C GLY A 36 10.09 16.21 -1.60
N GLU A 37 10.23 15.27 -2.52
CA GLU A 37 10.02 15.47 -3.96
C GLU A 37 8.96 14.51 -4.50
N TYR A 38 8.28 14.90 -5.59
CA TYR A 38 7.37 14.04 -6.35
C TYR A 38 7.77 14.12 -7.82
N ASP A 39 8.07 13.00 -8.43
CA ASP A 39 8.30 12.98 -9.86
C ASP A 39 7.06 12.55 -10.66
N ASN A 40 7.11 12.71 -11.99
CA ASN A 40 5.99 12.37 -12.86
C ASN A 40 5.76 10.86 -12.98
N GLU A 41 6.80 10.05 -12.77
CA GLU A 41 6.74 8.59 -12.82
C GLU A 41 6.00 8.04 -11.60
N GLU A 42 6.32 8.53 -10.42
CA GLU A 42 5.64 8.21 -9.16
C GLU A 42 4.16 8.58 -9.19
N LEU A 43 3.84 9.81 -9.67
CA LEU A 43 2.45 10.23 -9.84
C LEU A 43 1.72 9.36 -10.88
N GLY A 44 2.41 8.91 -11.92
CA GLY A 44 1.89 7.96 -12.90
C GLY A 44 1.61 6.59 -12.29
N HIS A 45 2.50 6.12 -11.43
CA HIS A 45 2.32 4.88 -10.67
C HIS A 45 1.11 4.98 -9.72
N LEU A 46 1.01 6.06 -8.96
CA LEU A 46 -0.14 6.32 -8.09
C LEU A 46 -1.46 6.31 -8.86
N LEU A 47 -1.54 6.98 -10.00
CA LEU A 47 -2.72 6.94 -10.86
C LEU A 47 -3.05 5.52 -11.35
N SER A 48 -2.03 4.71 -11.64
CA SER A 48 -2.21 3.30 -12.01
C SER A 48 -2.81 2.49 -10.86
N VAL A 49 -2.32 2.66 -9.64
CA VAL A 49 -2.83 2.00 -8.43
C VAL A 49 -4.28 2.42 -8.15
N LEU A 50 -4.61 3.70 -8.36
CA LEU A 50 -5.98 4.22 -8.23
C LEU A 50 -6.92 3.79 -9.37
N GLY A 51 -6.42 3.06 -10.37
CA GLY A 51 -7.21 2.60 -11.51
C GLY A 51 -7.15 3.50 -12.74
N GLY A 52 -6.17 4.41 -12.80
CA GLY A 52 -5.93 5.30 -13.93
C GLY A 52 -7.04 6.34 -14.14
N LYS A 53 -7.03 6.96 -15.33
CA LYS A 53 -8.05 7.95 -15.76
C LYS A 53 -9.35 7.33 -16.24
N ASN A 54 -9.36 6.06 -16.59
CA ASN A 54 -10.50 5.35 -17.15
C ASN A 54 -11.18 4.45 -16.12
N LYS A 55 -12.49 4.28 -16.26
CA LYS A 55 -13.37 3.49 -15.38
C LYS A 55 -13.06 1.99 -15.31
N GLY A 56 -11.98 1.50 -15.88
CA GLY A 56 -11.62 0.08 -16.00
C GLY A 56 -10.42 -0.36 -15.18
N GLY A 57 -9.91 0.45 -14.25
CA GLY A 57 -8.76 0.11 -13.42
C GLY A 57 -9.07 -0.90 -12.31
N THR A 58 -8.02 -1.45 -11.72
CA THR A 58 -8.08 -2.51 -10.70
C THR A 58 -8.75 -2.04 -9.40
N VAL A 59 -8.64 -0.74 -9.09
CA VAL A 59 -9.33 -0.10 -7.96
C VAL A 59 -10.22 1.00 -8.51
N TYR A 60 -11.52 0.72 -8.62
CA TYR A 60 -12.51 1.73 -9.01
C TYR A 60 -12.83 2.62 -7.81
N VAL A 61 -12.25 3.81 -7.82
CA VAL A 61 -12.52 4.86 -6.83
C VAL A 61 -13.60 5.79 -7.40
N GLY A 62 -14.81 5.29 -7.53
CA GLY A 62 -16.03 5.91 -8.05
C GLY A 62 -16.02 7.43 -8.24
N GLY A 63 -15.39 7.95 -9.30
CA GLY A 63 -15.30 9.37 -9.54
C GLY A 63 -14.18 9.75 -10.49
N ASN A 64 -13.77 10.98 -10.42
CA ASN A 64 -12.64 11.52 -11.17
C ASN A 64 -11.36 11.37 -10.33
N ASN A 65 -10.49 10.41 -10.72
CA ASN A 65 -9.21 10.19 -10.01
C ASN A 65 -8.27 11.40 -10.10
N ASP A 66 -8.36 12.20 -11.15
CA ASP A 66 -7.60 13.43 -11.28
C ASP A 66 -8.00 14.44 -10.19
N ASP A 67 -9.31 14.62 -9.92
CA ASP A 67 -9.81 15.48 -8.85
C ASP A 67 -9.42 14.98 -7.47
N LEU A 68 -9.46 13.65 -7.26
CA LEU A 68 -9.05 13.02 -6.02
C LEU A 68 -7.58 13.29 -5.74
N LEU A 69 -6.73 13.05 -6.75
CA LEU A 69 -5.28 13.26 -6.68
C LEU A 69 -4.95 14.74 -6.42
N GLU A 70 -5.60 15.66 -7.16
CA GLU A 70 -5.40 17.10 -6.96
C GLU A 70 -5.74 17.55 -5.53
N LYS A 71 -6.85 17.05 -4.98
CA LYS A 71 -7.25 17.32 -3.58
C LYS A 71 -6.24 16.74 -2.59
N ALA A 72 -5.77 15.52 -2.83
CA ALA A 72 -4.80 14.85 -1.97
C ALA A 72 -3.45 15.58 -1.97
N ILE A 73 -2.95 16.01 -3.14
CA ILE A 73 -1.72 16.82 -3.25
C ILE A 73 -1.87 18.15 -2.51
N LYS A 74 -3.02 18.85 -2.67
CA LYS A 74 -3.28 20.09 -1.93
C LYS A 74 -3.32 19.87 -0.42
N TYR A 75 -3.82 18.73 0.02
CA TYR A 75 -3.88 18.37 1.44
C TYR A 75 -2.49 18.11 2.01
N VAL A 76 -1.69 17.27 1.36
CA VAL A 76 -0.31 16.92 1.79
C VAL A 76 0.58 18.16 1.90
N ARG A 77 0.44 19.13 0.98
CA ARG A 77 1.19 20.39 1.02
C ARG A 77 0.84 21.29 2.21
N LYS A 78 -0.30 21.12 2.84
CA LYS A 78 -0.82 22.02 3.91
C LYS A 78 -0.83 21.37 5.29
N ASN A 79 -0.83 20.06 5.36
CA ASN A 79 -1.00 19.31 6.59
C ASN A 79 0.21 18.41 6.83
N SER A 80 0.52 18.16 8.09
CA SER A 80 1.54 17.19 8.46
C SER A 80 1.02 15.75 8.36
N LEU A 81 1.94 14.79 8.23
CA LEU A 81 1.58 13.37 8.33
C LEU A 81 0.88 13.04 9.65
N ASP A 82 1.34 13.60 10.75
CA ASP A 82 0.78 13.31 12.08
C ASP A 82 -0.66 13.84 12.22
N ASP A 83 -0.98 15.01 11.63
CA ASP A 83 -2.35 15.52 11.56
C ASP A 83 -3.24 14.63 10.70
N PHE A 84 -2.74 14.23 9.53
CA PHE A 84 -3.43 13.31 8.64
C PHE A 84 -3.75 11.98 9.33
N LEU A 85 -2.76 11.35 9.97
CA LEU A 85 -2.94 10.06 10.63
C LEU A 85 -3.95 10.13 11.78
N ARG A 86 -3.95 11.23 12.53
CA ARG A 86 -4.93 11.48 13.60
C ARG A 86 -6.36 11.58 13.06
N GLU A 87 -6.54 12.18 11.89
CA GLU A 87 -7.84 12.36 11.24
C GLU A 87 -8.29 11.07 10.50
N ALA A 88 -7.39 10.44 9.76
CA ALA A 88 -7.70 9.27 8.93
C ALA A 88 -7.96 8.00 9.74
N SER A 89 -7.16 7.76 10.79
CA SER A 89 -7.21 6.49 11.52
C SER A 89 -8.59 6.13 12.09
N PRO A 90 -9.36 7.03 12.72
CA PRO A 90 -10.70 6.71 13.23
C PRO A 90 -11.74 6.50 12.13
N SER A 91 -11.49 7.00 10.90
CA SER A 91 -12.42 6.94 9.77
C SER A 91 -12.28 5.65 8.94
N LEU A 92 -11.21 4.88 9.18
CA LEU A 92 -10.86 3.69 8.41
C LEU A 92 -11.21 2.41 9.16
N THR A 93 -11.76 1.45 8.43
CA THR A 93 -11.90 0.07 8.92
C THR A 93 -10.53 -0.61 9.01
N ASP A 94 -10.45 -1.67 9.78
CA ASP A 94 -9.24 -2.48 9.92
C ASP A 94 -8.73 -3.03 8.58
N ALA A 95 -9.65 -3.48 7.71
CA ALA A 95 -9.32 -3.95 6.38
C ALA A 95 -8.76 -2.82 5.48
N GLN A 96 -9.31 -1.61 5.57
CA GLN A 96 -8.82 -0.44 4.83
C GLN A 96 -7.42 -0.03 5.29
N LYS A 97 -7.17 -0.01 6.61
CA LYS A 97 -5.84 0.24 7.19
C LYS A 97 -4.81 -0.77 6.70
N MET A 98 -5.17 -2.06 6.74
CA MET A 98 -4.29 -3.12 6.25
C MET A 98 -4.02 -2.99 4.73
N CYS A 99 -5.03 -2.67 3.94
CA CYS A 99 -4.89 -2.43 2.50
C CYS A 99 -3.95 -1.25 2.21
N ILE A 100 -4.09 -0.14 2.95
CA ILE A 100 -3.16 0.99 2.85
C ILE A 100 -1.73 0.53 3.14
N LEU A 101 -1.47 -0.13 4.27
CA LEU A 101 -0.14 -0.59 4.66
C LEU A 101 0.50 -1.51 3.62
N VAL A 102 -0.27 -2.43 3.04
CA VAL A 102 0.22 -3.34 1.99
C VAL A 102 0.66 -2.56 0.76
N ASN A 103 -0.12 -1.56 0.33
CA ASN A 103 0.23 -0.73 -0.83
C ASN A 103 1.43 0.19 -0.54
N LEU A 104 1.54 0.74 0.67
CA LEU A 104 2.69 1.56 1.06
C LEU A 104 4.00 0.77 0.98
N ILE A 105 4.03 -0.42 1.56
CA ILE A 105 5.25 -1.24 1.55
C ILE A 105 5.55 -1.81 0.15
N ASP A 106 4.53 -2.11 -0.65
CA ASP A 106 4.71 -2.54 -2.03
C ASP A 106 5.33 -1.43 -2.90
N SER A 107 4.88 -0.19 -2.71
CA SER A 107 5.48 0.98 -3.36
C SER A 107 6.92 1.18 -2.95
N SER A 108 7.24 1.18 -1.66
CA SER A 108 8.60 1.37 -1.15
C SER A 108 9.59 0.26 -1.55
N LEU A 109 9.11 -0.93 -1.86
CA LEU A 109 9.97 -2.05 -2.29
C LEU A 109 10.02 -2.23 -3.81
N SER A 110 9.40 -1.36 -4.58
CA SER A 110 9.29 -1.51 -6.03
C SER A 110 10.63 -1.41 -6.76
N ASP A 111 11.58 -0.67 -6.23
CA ASP A 111 12.95 -0.49 -6.72
C ASP A 111 14.00 -1.37 -6.02
N GLY A 112 13.58 -2.14 -4.98
CA GLY A 112 14.38 -3.18 -4.34
C GLY A 112 14.64 -2.99 -2.85
N GLU A 113 14.79 -1.76 -2.36
CA GLU A 113 15.04 -1.47 -0.94
C GLU A 113 14.28 -0.22 -0.50
N ALA A 114 13.51 -0.33 0.58
CA ALA A 114 12.87 0.83 1.19
C ALA A 114 13.92 1.75 1.82
N GLU A 115 13.88 3.02 1.50
CA GLU A 115 14.75 4.03 2.08
C GLU A 115 14.46 4.24 3.58
N ARG A 116 15.43 4.80 4.28
CA ARG A 116 15.31 5.00 5.74
C ARG A 116 14.13 5.89 6.11
N GLU A 117 13.90 6.92 5.33
CA GLU A 117 12.80 7.88 5.47
C GLU A 117 11.44 7.20 5.31
N GLU A 118 11.31 6.35 4.32
CA GLU A 118 10.12 5.52 4.09
C GLU A 118 9.88 4.51 5.23
N GLN A 119 10.94 3.86 5.73
CA GLN A 119 10.83 2.94 6.87
C GLN A 119 10.32 3.65 8.13
N VAL A 120 10.83 4.86 8.41
CA VAL A 120 10.37 5.68 9.54
C VAL A 120 8.90 6.09 9.35
N MET A 121 8.53 6.51 8.15
CA MET A 121 7.16 6.90 7.82
C MET A 121 6.21 5.70 7.93
N PHE A 122 6.59 4.54 7.40
CA PHE A 122 5.81 3.32 7.52
C PHE A 122 5.56 2.93 8.99
N GLY A 123 6.58 3.07 9.85
CA GLY A 123 6.43 2.87 11.30
C GLY A 123 5.38 3.79 11.93
N LYS A 124 5.29 5.05 11.48
CA LYS A 124 4.24 5.98 11.93
C LYS A 124 2.84 5.52 11.52
N PHE A 125 2.68 5.02 10.29
CA PHE A 125 1.41 4.45 9.82
C PHE A 125 1.00 3.24 10.65
N LEU A 126 1.89 2.27 10.88
CA LEU A 126 1.63 1.09 11.71
C LEU A 126 1.12 1.51 13.10
N ASN A 127 1.84 2.41 13.75
CA ASN A 127 1.51 2.89 15.08
C ASN A 127 0.14 3.60 15.11
N ALA A 128 -0.09 4.55 14.20
CA ALA A 128 -1.34 5.31 14.14
C ALA A 128 -2.56 4.44 13.82
N PHE A 129 -2.38 3.40 13.02
CA PHE A 129 -3.43 2.45 12.68
C PHE A 129 -3.65 1.37 13.76
N GLY A 130 -2.78 1.30 14.77
CA GLY A 130 -2.86 0.30 15.84
C GLY A 130 -2.60 -1.12 15.35
N ILE A 131 -1.79 -1.28 14.30
CA ILE A 131 -1.42 -2.58 13.73
C ILE A 131 0.01 -2.91 14.16
N SER A 132 0.18 -4.03 14.89
CA SER A 132 1.50 -4.47 15.31
C SER A 132 2.31 -5.04 14.15
N GLU A 133 3.64 -4.97 14.26
CA GLU A 133 4.55 -5.59 13.29
C GLU A 133 4.29 -7.09 13.14
N GLU A 134 4.02 -7.80 14.23
CA GLU A 134 3.69 -9.22 14.21
C GLU A 134 2.45 -9.53 13.36
N ARG A 135 1.43 -8.68 13.47
CA ARG A 135 0.21 -8.82 12.68
C ARG A 135 0.44 -8.49 11.21
N PHE A 136 1.31 -7.53 10.91
CA PHE A 136 1.64 -7.14 9.54
C PHE A 136 2.64 -8.09 8.88
N LYS A 137 3.51 -8.76 9.64
CA LYS A 137 4.60 -9.60 9.15
C LYS A 137 4.22 -10.57 8.01
N PRO A 138 3.11 -11.34 8.06
CA PRO A 138 2.75 -12.24 6.96
C PRO A 138 2.54 -11.51 5.62
N PHE A 139 1.96 -10.32 5.66
CA PHE A 139 1.75 -9.50 4.46
C PHE A 139 3.09 -8.97 3.94
N PHE A 140 3.95 -8.50 4.82
CA PHE A 140 5.30 -8.05 4.48
C PHE A 140 6.11 -9.15 3.80
N GLU A 141 6.09 -10.38 4.33
CA GLU A 141 6.80 -11.53 3.74
C GLU A 141 6.32 -11.84 2.31
N VAL A 142 5.02 -11.71 2.04
CA VAL A 142 4.46 -11.89 0.70
C VAL A 142 4.94 -10.79 -0.26
N ILE A 143 4.92 -9.53 0.19
CA ILE A 143 5.35 -8.39 -0.64
C ILE A 143 6.85 -8.43 -0.91
N VAL A 144 7.66 -8.75 0.09
CA VAL A 144 9.10 -8.95 -0.10
C VAL A 144 9.37 -10.07 -1.12
N LEU A 145 8.65 -11.19 -1.04
CA LEU A 145 8.80 -12.28 -2.01
C LEU A 145 8.37 -11.84 -3.42
N LYS A 146 7.27 -11.08 -3.55
CA LYS A 146 6.78 -10.54 -4.83
C LYS A 146 7.82 -9.67 -5.53
N ASN A 147 8.52 -8.81 -4.76
CA ASN A 147 9.48 -7.84 -5.28
C ASN A 147 10.91 -8.38 -5.37
N ASP A 148 11.19 -9.55 -4.78
CA ASP A 148 12.53 -10.18 -4.76
C ASP A 148 12.82 -10.90 -6.08
N ARG A 149 13.31 -10.15 -7.07
CA ARG A 149 13.70 -10.71 -8.37
C ARG A 149 14.91 -11.64 -8.29
N SER A 150 15.70 -11.52 -7.22
CA SER A 150 16.90 -12.34 -7.04
C SER A 150 16.60 -13.83 -6.83
N VAL A 151 15.37 -14.17 -6.46
CA VAL A 151 14.88 -15.57 -6.43
C VAL A 151 15.08 -16.29 -7.77
N PHE A 152 14.96 -15.57 -8.90
CA PHE A 152 15.12 -16.14 -10.25
C PHE A 152 16.52 -15.99 -10.82
N THR A 153 17.34 -15.08 -10.28
CA THR A 153 18.66 -14.75 -10.86
C THR A 153 19.82 -15.21 -10.00
N ASN A 154 19.58 -15.57 -8.73
CA ASN A 154 20.60 -16.04 -7.79
C ASN A 154 20.36 -17.51 -7.42
N ASP A 155 21.11 -18.43 -8.03
CA ASP A 155 21.03 -19.88 -7.75
C ASP A 155 21.31 -20.22 -6.27
N ASN A 156 22.01 -19.36 -5.56
CA ASN A 156 22.34 -19.50 -4.14
C ASN A 156 21.37 -18.77 -3.21
N HIS A 157 20.26 -18.26 -3.73
CA HIS A 157 19.29 -17.53 -2.91
C HIS A 157 18.79 -18.38 -1.73
N PRO A 158 18.79 -17.86 -0.48
CA PRO A 158 18.42 -18.63 0.71
C PRO A 158 17.05 -19.33 0.62
N LYS A 159 16.07 -18.68 0.00
CA LYS A 159 14.72 -19.22 -0.19
C LYS A 159 14.67 -20.37 -1.19
N ASN A 160 15.61 -20.45 -2.14
CA ASN A 160 15.71 -21.54 -3.12
C ASN A 160 16.28 -22.83 -2.52
N ARG A 161 17.04 -22.74 -1.43
CA ARG A 161 17.67 -23.90 -0.77
C ARG A 161 16.68 -24.79 -0.02
N LEU A 162 15.49 -24.30 0.30
CA LEU A 162 14.47 -25.03 1.06
C LEU A 162 13.56 -25.91 0.19
N ALA A 163 13.68 -25.83 -1.13
CA ALA A 163 12.78 -26.50 -2.08
C ALA A 163 13.36 -27.76 -2.75
N LYS A 164 14.32 -28.47 -2.12
CA LYS A 164 14.66 -29.83 -2.57
C LYS A 164 13.57 -30.78 -2.11
N VAL A 165 12.56 -30.95 -2.94
CA VAL A 165 11.69 -32.14 -2.89
C VAL A 165 12.51 -33.32 -3.43
N GLU A 166 13.02 -34.17 -2.56
CA GLU A 166 13.53 -35.47 -2.98
C GLU A 166 12.31 -36.31 -3.38
N LEU A 167 12.12 -36.45 -4.67
CA LEU A 167 11.24 -37.47 -5.20
C LEU A 167 11.90 -38.82 -4.86
N THR A 168 11.47 -39.44 -3.77
CA THR A 168 11.80 -40.84 -3.50
C THR A 168 11.32 -41.65 -4.71
N LYS A 169 12.27 -42.29 -5.40
CA LYS A 169 11.98 -43.26 -6.47
C LYS A 169 11.09 -44.34 -5.88
N VAL A 170 9.87 -44.46 -6.41
CA VAL A 170 9.01 -45.63 -6.26
C VAL A 170 9.58 -46.76 -7.09
#